data_8692b802442c65a5b3aec08f4fd63578
#
_entry.id   8692b802442c65a5b3aec08f4fd63578
#
_cell.length_a   1.000
_cell.length_b   1.000
_cell.length_c   1.000
_cell.angle_alpha   90.00
_cell.angle_beta   90.00
_cell.angle_gamma   90.00
#
_symmetry.space_group_name_H-M   'P 1'
#
loop_
_entity.id
_entity.type
_entity.pdbx_description
1 polymer ?
#
loop_
_entity_poly.entity_id
_entity_poly.type
_entity_poly.pdbx_seq_one_letter_code
_entity_poly.pdbx_strand_id
1 'polypeptide(L)'
;MDTEASEGGSGRAKVDELLARGQSLWLDTLSRALMDSGELSSLINDYGIRGITTNPTIFEKAISGSADYDGEIAELLERNFHPDEILRRLMVEDVQRACDLFLPLFGSSGRMDGFVSIEVHPGLAHRSGDSVGEALRLHSMIDRPNLLVKIPGTEEGISAIKNLVGEGISVNVTLLFSPELYRRSALAYIEGLESWMGKGGNPSEITGVASLFVSRIDTAVDSRLERIRAESDDPSLSRKAAEIRGKAGIANAQLVYQLFEDLFGDIPFSSLAKRGANPQRPLWASTGTKNPDYSDVLYIERLIGADTVNTLPLSTFRAFLDHGKVERSIDRYRFDLRADHPQSVFGQLAFLGINLEDIYKDLLREGIASFDLSWTNLVSSFGRKAEEIKGATNKRPPKNLNLGLPSAEKKGLSPKRERLPFRAGRRLSPCPEAERGSDPKESRGRE
;
A
#
# COMPACT_ATOMS: atom_id res chain seq x y z
N MET A 1 -20.86 21.70 -19.34
CA MET A 1 -20.62 20.32 -19.79
C MET A 1 -19.41 20.20 -20.72
N ASP A 2 -19.11 21.18 -21.55
CA ASP A 2 -17.98 21.11 -22.50
C ASP A 2 -16.59 21.39 -21.89
N THR A 3 -16.49 22.01 -20.73
CA THR A 3 -15.23 22.29 -20.04
C THR A 3 -14.68 21.07 -19.30
N GLU A 4 -15.50 20.26 -18.67
CA GLU A 4 -15.07 19.03 -17.96
C GLU A 4 -14.54 17.94 -18.92
N ALA A 5 -15.12 17.81 -20.09
CA ALA A 5 -14.67 16.85 -21.11
C ALA A 5 -13.31 17.22 -21.72
N SER A 6 -13.01 18.52 -21.84
CA SER A 6 -11.70 19.01 -22.34
C SER A 6 -10.59 18.88 -21.31
N GLU A 7 -10.88 19.06 -20.02
CA GLU A 7 -9.93 18.90 -18.92
C GLU A 7 -9.55 17.43 -18.68
N GLY A 8 -10.51 16.51 -18.76
CA GLY A 8 -10.27 15.07 -18.65
C GLY A 8 -9.31 14.53 -19.73
N GLY A 9 -9.49 14.98 -20.98
CA GLY A 9 -8.64 14.59 -22.10
C GLY A 9 -7.20 15.06 -21.98
N SER A 10 -6.98 16.28 -21.51
CA SER A 10 -5.63 16.83 -21.27
C SER A 10 -4.94 16.15 -20.07
N GLY A 11 -5.67 15.90 -19.00
CA GLY A 11 -5.16 15.22 -17.80
C GLY A 11 -4.75 13.78 -18.08
N ARG A 12 -5.55 13.04 -18.82
CA ARG A 12 -5.24 11.67 -19.24
C ARG A 12 -3.98 11.61 -20.08
N ALA A 13 -3.82 12.49 -21.07
CA ALA A 13 -2.64 12.53 -21.93
C ALA A 13 -1.36 12.74 -21.13
N LYS A 14 -1.39 13.58 -20.08
CA LYS A 14 -0.25 13.82 -19.18
C LYS A 14 0.12 12.55 -18.39
N VAL A 15 -0.86 11.81 -17.87
CA VAL A 15 -0.62 10.55 -17.16
C VAL A 15 -0.13 9.46 -18.11
N ASP A 16 -0.67 9.39 -19.32
CA ASP A 16 -0.19 8.44 -20.35
C ASP A 16 1.25 8.74 -20.78
N GLU A 17 1.64 10.02 -20.89
CA GLU A 17 3.04 10.41 -21.14
C GLU A 17 3.95 9.97 -19.97
N LEU A 18 3.51 10.14 -18.72
CA LEU A 18 4.27 9.70 -17.54
C LEU A 18 4.41 8.17 -17.53
N LEU A 19 3.35 7.44 -17.86
CA LEU A 19 3.39 5.99 -18.01
C LEU A 19 4.35 5.56 -19.14
N ALA A 20 4.38 6.29 -20.24
CA ALA A 20 5.34 6.05 -21.34
C ALA A 20 6.80 6.27 -20.91
N ARG A 21 7.04 7.05 -19.84
CA ARG A 21 8.36 7.17 -19.18
C ARG A 21 8.64 6.03 -18.20
N GLY A 22 7.68 5.11 -17.98
CA GLY A 22 7.80 3.94 -17.15
C GLY A 22 7.40 4.13 -15.69
N GLN A 23 6.77 5.26 -15.34
CA GLN A 23 6.28 5.48 -13.97
C GLN A 23 4.76 5.31 -13.90
N SER A 24 4.29 4.51 -12.93
CA SER A 24 2.88 4.33 -12.60
C SER A 24 2.45 5.30 -11.50
N LEU A 25 1.30 5.97 -11.67
CA LEU A 25 0.69 6.77 -10.61
C LEU A 25 -0.32 5.96 -9.80
N TRP A 26 -0.14 5.95 -8.49
CA TRP A 26 -1.07 5.37 -7.53
C TRP A 26 -1.60 6.47 -6.61
N LEU A 27 -2.72 6.22 -5.93
CA LEU A 27 -3.28 7.13 -4.94
C LEU A 27 -3.01 6.63 -3.52
N ASP A 28 -2.71 7.57 -2.62
CA ASP A 28 -2.59 7.34 -1.18
C ASP A 28 -3.90 7.72 -0.48
N THR A 29 -5.01 7.09 -0.90
CA THR A 29 -6.35 7.29 -0.34
C THR A 29 -7.27 6.14 -0.67
N LEU A 30 -8.22 5.86 0.22
CA LEU A 30 -9.33 4.93 0.02
C LEU A 30 -10.48 5.32 0.94
N SER A 31 -11.71 5.37 0.42
CA SER A 31 -12.95 5.54 1.21
C SER A 31 -14.15 5.02 0.44
N ARG A 32 -15.23 4.72 1.14
CA ARG A 32 -16.50 4.34 0.49
C ARG A 32 -17.05 5.47 -0.37
N ALA A 33 -17.00 6.71 0.11
CA ALA A 33 -17.41 7.87 -0.67
C ALA A 33 -16.73 7.92 -2.05
N LEU A 34 -15.41 7.68 -2.09
CA LEU A 34 -14.64 7.66 -3.33
C LEU A 34 -15.08 6.53 -4.29
N MET A 35 -15.44 5.37 -3.75
CA MET A 35 -15.91 4.21 -4.54
C MET A 35 -17.38 4.36 -4.96
N ASP A 36 -18.26 4.75 -4.03
CA ASP A 36 -19.71 4.78 -4.23
C ASP A 36 -20.15 5.94 -5.14
N SER A 37 -19.41 7.05 -5.13
CA SER A 37 -19.64 8.17 -6.07
C SER A 37 -19.26 7.83 -7.52
N GLY A 38 -18.50 6.76 -7.75
CA GLY A 38 -17.90 6.44 -9.04
C GLY A 38 -16.62 7.23 -9.34
N GLU A 39 -16.17 8.13 -8.46
CA GLU A 39 -14.95 8.93 -8.65
C GLU A 39 -13.72 8.03 -8.79
N LEU A 40 -13.59 6.96 -7.99
CA LEU A 40 -12.48 6.01 -8.16
C LEU A 40 -12.48 5.35 -9.53
N SER A 41 -13.64 4.96 -10.04
CA SER A 41 -13.76 4.37 -11.38
C SER A 41 -13.34 5.37 -12.47
N SER A 42 -13.72 6.64 -12.34
CA SER A 42 -13.28 7.70 -13.26
C SER A 42 -11.76 7.93 -13.15
N LEU A 43 -11.20 7.99 -11.94
CA LEU A 43 -9.75 8.13 -11.73
C LEU A 43 -8.96 6.99 -12.40
N ILE A 44 -9.47 5.77 -12.39
CA ILE A 44 -8.86 4.61 -13.08
C ILE A 44 -9.01 4.73 -14.59
N ASN A 45 -10.23 4.92 -15.08
CA ASN A 45 -10.56 4.78 -16.51
C ASN A 45 -10.25 6.05 -17.30
N ASP A 46 -10.59 7.22 -16.74
CA ASP A 46 -10.52 8.51 -17.45
C ASP A 46 -9.20 9.23 -17.21
N TYR A 47 -8.61 9.05 -16.00
CA TYR A 47 -7.36 9.72 -15.63
C TYR A 47 -6.14 8.80 -15.53
N GLY A 48 -6.32 7.48 -15.57
CA GLY A 48 -5.20 6.53 -15.66
C GLY A 48 -4.49 6.24 -14.35
N ILE A 49 -5.16 6.39 -13.21
CA ILE A 49 -4.64 5.90 -11.91
C ILE A 49 -4.50 4.38 -11.95
N ARG A 50 -3.39 3.86 -11.43
CA ARG A 50 -2.96 2.49 -11.62
C ARG A 50 -2.85 1.65 -10.36
N GLY A 51 -3.19 2.19 -9.19
CA GLY A 51 -3.21 1.46 -7.91
C GLY A 51 -3.52 2.34 -6.73
N ILE A 52 -3.63 1.71 -5.56
CA ILE A 52 -3.91 2.39 -4.29
C ILE A 52 -2.98 1.87 -3.20
N THR A 53 -2.48 2.79 -2.37
CA THR A 53 -1.89 2.47 -1.08
C THR A 53 -2.81 2.92 0.05
N THR A 54 -2.91 2.10 1.10
CA THR A 54 -3.59 2.46 2.34
C THR A 54 -2.63 2.45 3.52
N ASN A 55 -3.05 3.05 4.62
CA ASN A 55 -2.38 3.04 5.90
C ASN A 55 -3.40 3.33 7.02
N PRO A 56 -3.04 3.17 8.31
CA PRO A 56 -3.99 3.41 9.40
C PRO A 56 -4.64 4.79 9.39
N THR A 57 -3.91 5.84 9.00
CA THR A 57 -4.44 7.22 8.95
C THR A 57 -5.53 7.38 7.88
N ILE A 58 -5.40 6.67 6.77
CA ILE A 58 -6.42 6.68 5.70
C ILE A 58 -7.71 6.05 6.20
N PHE A 59 -7.64 4.88 6.85
CA PHE A 59 -8.82 4.23 7.42
C PHE A 59 -9.42 5.02 8.58
N GLU A 60 -8.60 5.66 9.43
CA GLU A 60 -9.09 6.55 10.49
C GLU A 60 -9.97 7.66 9.91
N LYS A 61 -9.48 8.36 8.90
CA LYS A 61 -10.24 9.44 8.23
C LYS A 61 -11.48 8.94 7.51
N ALA A 62 -11.39 7.80 6.83
CA ALA A 62 -12.50 7.25 6.06
C ALA A 62 -13.63 6.75 6.97
N ILE A 63 -13.33 5.89 7.94
CA ILE A 63 -14.34 5.18 8.74
C ILE A 63 -14.88 6.07 9.87
N SER A 64 -13.99 6.76 10.59
CA SER A 64 -14.41 7.58 11.73
C SER A 64 -14.93 8.95 11.31
N GLY A 65 -14.49 9.48 10.18
CA GLY A 65 -14.83 10.81 9.68
C GLY A 65 -16.07 10.89 8.80
N SER A 66 -16.72 9.76 8.47
CA SER A 66 -17.85 9.70 7.53
C SER A 66 -19.02 8.90 8.10
N ALA A 67 -20.24 9.22 7.66
CA ALA A 67 -21.46 8.45 7.95
C ALA A 67 -21.66 7.25 6.99
N ASP A 68 -20.82 7.07 5.99
CA ASP A 68 -20.98 6.06 4.94
C ASP A 68 -20.92 4.61 5.46
N TYR A 69 -20.41 4.43 6.67
CA TYR A 69 -20.28 3.13 7.34
C TYR A 69 -21.36 2.87 8.39
N ASP A 70 -22.15 3.88 8.76
CA ASP A 70 -23.08 3.82 9.92
C ASP A 70 -24.14 2.73 9.78
N GLY A 71 -24.67 2.55 8.58
CA GLY A 71 -25.69 1.54 8.29
C GLY A 71 -25.20 0.13 8.54
N GLU A 72 -24.01 -0.19 8.01
CA GLU A 72 -23.42 -1.52 8.17
C GLU A 72 -22.91 -1.75 9.59
N ILE A 73 -22.35 -0.73 10.24
CA ILE A 73 -21.97 -0.81 11.66
C ILE A 73 -23.21 -1.16 12.51
N ALA A 74 -24.35 -0.49 12.27
CA ALA A 74 -25.59 -0.78 12.99
C ALA A 74 -26.05 -2.23 12.79
N GLU A 75 -26.06 -2.72 11.54
CA GLU A 75 -26.44 -4.10 11.21
C GLU A 75 -25.54 -5.13 11.90
N LEU A 76 -24.22 -4.92 11.85
CA LEU A 76 -23.26 -5.84 12.46
C LEU A 76 -23.34 -5.83 14.00
N LEU A 77 -23.62 -4.67 14.61
CA LEU A 77 -23.86 -4.55 16.04
C LEU A 77 -25.14 -5.29 16.46
N GLU A 78 -26.25 -5.19 15.70
CA GLU A 78 -27.48 -5.95 15.92
C GLU A 78 -27.25 -7.48 15.85
N ARG A 79 -26.28 -7.91 15.04
CA ARG A 79 -25.83 -9.31 14.93
C ARG A 79 -24.83 -9.71 16.02
N ASN A 80 -24.57 -8.85 17.01
CA ASN A 80 -23.67 -9.06 18.15
C ASN A 80 -22.19 -9.28 17.77
N PHE A 81 -21.71 -8.70 16.65
CA PHE A 81 -20.28 -8.66 16.36
C PHE A 81 -19.56 -7.69 17.31
N HIS A 82 -18.32 -8.08 17.72
CA HIS A 82 -17.48 -7.19 18.52
C HIS A 82 -16.97 -6.01 17.66
N PRO A 83 -16.85 -4.78 18.22
CA PRO A 83 -16.39 -3.61 17.47
C PRO A 83 -15.08 -3.84 16.68
N ASP A 84 -14.09 -4.49 17.29
CA ASP A 84 -12.81 -4.78 16.59
C ASP A 84 -12.98 -5.70 15.37
N GLU A 85 -13.94 -6.64 15.45
CA GLU A 85 -14.26 -7.51 14.32
C GLU A 85 -14.99 -6.74 13.22
N ILE A 86 -15.90 -5.83 13.61
CA ILE A 86 -16.61 -4.94 12.68
C ILE A 86 -15.58 -4.08 11.93
N LEU A 87 -14.70 -3.38 12.66
CA LEU A 87 -13.66 -2.54 12.06
C LEU A 87 -12.83 -3.32 11.04
N ARG A 88 -12.38 -4.51 11.40
CA ARG A 88 -11.61 -5.37 10.49
C ARG A 88 -12.40 -5.75 9.25
N ARG A 89 -13.68 -6.10 9.39
CA ARG A 89 -14.56 -6.44 8.27
C ARG A 89 -14.72 -5.27 7.31
N LEU A 90 -14.96 -4.08 7.82
CA LEU A 90 -15.08 -2.86 7.02
C LEU A 90 -13.80 -2.58 6.21
N MET A 91 -12.63 -2.67 6.85
CA MET A 91 -11.33 -2.49 6.17
C MET A 91 -11.10 -3.54 5.08
N VAL A 92 -11.38 -4.81 5.37
CA VAL A 92 -11.23 -5.91 4.41
C VAL A 92 -12.17 -5.72 3.22
N GLU A 93 -13.44 -5.40 3.46
CA GLU A 93 -14.42 -5.18 2.40
C GLU A 93 -14.06 -4.00 1.50
N ASP A 94 -13.63 -2.88 2.08
CA ASP A 94 -13.20 -1.72 1.30
C ASP A 94 -12.00 -2.06 0.39
N VAL A 95 -11.03 -2.84 0.91
CA VAL A 95 -9.89 -3.29 0.11
C VAL A 95 -10.31 -4.30 -0.96
N GLN A 96 -11.23 -5.23 -0.67
CA GLN A 96 -11.79 -6.15 -1.67
C GLN A 96 -12.47 -5.38 -2.81
N ARG A 97 -13.34 -4.43 -2.46
CA ARG A 97 -14.03 -3.58 -3.46
C ARG A 97 -13.06 -2.78 -4.31
N ALA A 98 -12.04 -2.20 -3.70
CA ALA A 98 -10.99 -1.50 -4.44
C ALA A 98 -10.21 -2.47 -5.36
N CYS A 99 -9.82 -3.64 -4.87
CA CYS A 99 -9.18 -4.67 -5.70
C CYS A 99 -10.05 -5.05 -6.91
N ASP A 100 -11.36 -5.24 -6.71
CA ASP A 100 -12.30 -5.60 -7.77
C ASP A 100 -12.39 -4.50 -8.84
N LEU A 101 -12.38 -3.21 -8.46
CA LEU A 101 -12.35 -2.09 -9.39
C LEU A 101 -11.05 -2.04 -10.22
N PHE A 102 -9.92 -2.42 -9.65
CA PHE A 102 -8.62 -2.47 -10.32
C PHE A 102 -8.34 -3.77 -11.07
N LEU A 103 -9.14 -4.83 -10.89
CA LEU A 103 -8.88 -6.15 -11.47
C LEU A 103 -8.78 -6.15 -13.01
N PRO A 104 -9.61 -5.40 -13.78
CA PRO A 104 -9.45 -5.30 -15.23
C PRO A 104 -8.09 -4.71 -15.63
N LEU A 105 -7.64 -3.67 -14.92
CA LEU A 105 -6.31 -3.06 -15.13
C LEU A 105 -5.19 -4.03 -14.78
N PHE A 106 -5.30 -4.77 -13.69
CA PHE A 106 -4.34 -5.80 -13.29
C PHE A 106 -4.15 -6.84 -14.40
N GLY A 107 -5.24 -7.34 -14.98
CA GLY A 107 -5.18 -8.27 -16.09
C GLY A 107 -4.55 -7.66 -17.35
N SER A 108 -5.00 -6.46 -17.76
CA SER A 108 -4.53 -5.81 -19.01
C SER A 108 -3.11 -5.28 -18.93
N SER A 109 -2.59 -4.98 -17.73
CA SER A 109 -1.20 -4.55 -17.52
C SER A 109 -0.19 -5.70 -17.43
N GLY A 110 -0.63 -6.94 -17.62
CA GLY A 110 0.23 -8.11 -17.39
C GLY A 110 0.66 -8.28 -15.94
N ARG A 111 -0.18 -7.87 -15.00
CA ARG A 111 0.06 -7.90 -13.54
C ARG A 111 1.16 -6.93 -13.06
N MET A 112 1.44 -5.88 -13.84
CA MET A 112 2.39 -4.85 -13.45
C MET A 112 1.77 -3.71 -12.65
N ASP A 113 0.44 -3.50 -12.78
CA ASP A 113 -0.34 -2.46 -12.10
C ASP A 113 -1.72 -2.99 -11.69
N GLY A 114 -2.56 -2.14 -11.13
CA GLY A 114 -3.90 -2.51 -10.65
C GLY A 114 -3.88 -3.06 -9.23
N PHE A 115 -2.85 -2.73 -8.44
CA PHE A 115 -2.69 -3.22 -7.08
C PHE A 115 -3.37 -2.32 -6.04
N VAL A 116 -3.80 -2.97 -4.96
CA VAL A 116 -4.26 -2.31 -3.73
C VAL A 116 -3.43 -2.85 -2.55
N SER A 117 -2.91 -1.95 -1.71
CA SER A 117 -2.11 -2.35 -0.55
C SER A 117 -2.88 -2.19 0.76
N ILE A 118 -2.78 -3.18 1.65
CA ILE A 118 -3.20 -3.11 3.06
C ILE A 118 -2.02 -3.38 3.99
N GLU A 119 -1.94 -2.65 5.09
CA GLU A 119 -0.82 -2.75 6.04
C GLU A 119 -1.16 -3.69 7.21
N VAL A 120 -0.19 -4.50 7.66
CA VAL A 120 -0.29 -5.25 8.91
C VAL A 120 -0.35 -4.27 10.09
N HIS A 121 -0.83 -4.74 11.24
CA HIS A 121 -0.91 -3.91 12.45
C HIS A 121 0.47 -3.30 12.80
N PRO A 122 0.58 -1.95 12.97
CA PRO A 122 1.87 -1.30 13.21
C PRO A 122 2.63 -1.83 14.44
N GLY A 123 1.92 -2.22 15.49
CA GLY A 123 2.50 -2.85 16.69
C GLY A 123 3.22 -4.18 16.43
N LEU A 124 3.16 -4.73 15.21
CA LEU A 124 3.89 -5.94 14.79
C LEU A 124 5.24 -5.62 14.13
N ALA A 125 5.59 -4.34 13.94
CA ALA A 125 6.76 -3.90 13.20
C ALA A 125 8.09 -4.56 13.66
N HIS A 126 8.19 -4.95 14.93
CA HIS A 126 9.36 -5.62 15.52
C HIS A 126 9.09 -7.09 15.90
N ARG A 127 8.12 -7.76 15.24
CA ARG A 127 7.75 -9.15 15.50
C ARG A 127 7.55 -9.90 14.19
N SER A 128 8.64 -10.47 13.64
CA SER A 128 8.64 -11.09 12.31
C SER A 128 7.58 -12.20 12.15
N GLY A 129 7.52 -13.16 13.08
CA GLY A 129 6.55 -14.27 13.02
C GLY A 129 5.09 -13.80 13.09
N ASP A 130 4.78 -12.83 13.95
CA ASP A 130 3.44 -12.26 14.08
C ASP A 130 3.05 -11.46 12.83
N SER A 131 4.00 -10.70 12.25
CA SER A 131 3.81 -9.99 10.98
C SER A 131 3.47 -10.94 9.84
N VAL A 132 4.18 -12.07 9.75
CA VAL A 132 3.89 -13.12 8.76
C VAL A 132 2.48 -13.70 8.99
N GLY A 133 2.15 -14.07 10.22
CA GLY A 133 0.83 -14.62 10.57
C GLY A 133 -0.32 -13.68 10.21
N GLU A 134 -0.18 -12.37 10.54
CA GLU A 134 -1.19 -11.36 10.21
C GLU A 134 -1.28 -11.13 8.70
N ALA A 135 -0.16 -11.08 7.99
CA ALA A 135 -0.14 -10.91 6.55
C ALA A 135 -0.84 -12.06 5.81
N LEU A 136 -0.59 -13.31 6.20
CA LEU A 136 -1.26 -14.48 5.65
C LEU A 136 -2.77 -14.45 5.94
N ARG A 137 -3.15 -14.01 7.14
CA ARG A 137 -4.56 -13.86 7.52
C ARG A 137 -5.26 -12.78 6.68
N LEU A 138 -4.67 -11.60 6.51
CA LEU A 138 -5.20 -10.54 5.67
C LEU A 138 -5.31 -10.99 4.21
N HIS A 139 -4.28 -11.64 3.68
CA HIS A 139 -4.29 -12.18 2.33
C HIS A 139 -5.43 -13.19 2.12
N SER A 140 -5.62 -14.12 3.06
CA SER A 140 -6.70 -15.11 3.01
C SER A 140 -8.10 -14.48 3.13
N MET A 141 -8.24 -13.43 3.97
CA MET A 141 -9.53 -12.74 4.15
C MET A 141 -9.93 -11.92 2.93
N ILE A 142 -8.96 -11.25 2.30
CA ILE A 142 -9.21 -10.39 1.13
C ILE A 142 -9.37 -11.23 -0.13
N ASP A 143 -8.58 -12.27 -0.29
CA ASP A 143 -8.67 -13.25 -1.38
C ASP A 143 -8.77 -12.59 -2.77
N ARG A 144 -7.78 -11.72 -3.09
CA ARG A 144 -7.68 -11.02 -4.38
C ARG A 144 -6.25 -11.09 -4.92
N PRO A 145 -6.06 -11.40 -6.23
CA PRO A 145 -4.73 -11.61 -6.82
C PRO A 145 -3.91 -10.32 -6.95
N ASN A 146 -4.55 -9.18 -6.87
CA ASN A 146 -3.93 -7.85 -6.97
C ASN A 146 -3.78 -7.16 -5.60
N LEU A 147 -3.73 -7.94 -4.54
CA LEU A 147 -3.43 -7.46 -3.20
C LEU A 147 -1.91 -7.42 -2.96
N LEU A 148 -1.43 -6.34 -2.37
CA LEU A 148 -0.11 -6.26 -1.75
C LEU A 148 -0.26 -6.11 -0.24
N VAL A 149 0.40 -6.97 0.54
CA VAL A 149 0.44 -6.78 1.99
C VAL A 149 1.62 -5.88 2.35
N LYS A 150 1.34 -4.76 3.05
CA LYS A 150 2.37 -3.80 3.49
C LYS A 150 3.04 -4.27 4.76
N ILE A 151 4.38 -4.30 4.73
CA ILE A 151 5.24 -4.69 5.85
C ILE A 151 6.24 -3.55 6.12
N PRO A 152 6.40 -3.07 7.38
CA PRO A 152 7.41 -2.07 7.71
C PRO A 152 8.84 -2.54 7.42
N GLY A 153 9.71 -1.65 6.94
CA GLY A 153 11.11 -1.92 6.62
C GLY A 153 12.01 -1.98 7.86
N THR A 154 11.58 -2.64 8.92
CA THR A 154 12.41 -2.97 10.09
C THR A 154 13.25 -4.22 9.84
N GLU A 155 14.19 -4.52 10.75
CA GLU A 155 14.97 -5.77 10.68
C GLU A 155 14.06 -7.00 10.64
N GLU A 156 13.07 -7.03 11.53
CA GLU A 156 12.10 -8.11 11.63
C GLU A 156 11.14 -8.13 10.43
N GLY A 157 10.80 -6.94 9.92
CA GLY A 157 9.99 -6.80 8.71
C GLY A 157 10.70 -7.32 7.46
N ILE A 158 12.00 -7.06 7.30
CA ILE A 158 12.81 -7.61 6.19
C ILE A 158 12.81 -9.16 6.25
N SER A 159 12.96 -9.74 7.45
CA SER A 159 12.84 -11.20 7.63
C SER A 159 11.43 -11.69 7.26
N ALA A 160 10.37 -10.95 7.64
CA ALA A 160 9.00 -11.31 7.28
C ALA A 160 8.75 -11.25 5.77
N ILE A 161 9.32 -10.27 5.05
CA ILE A 161 9.21 -10.14 3.59
C ILE A 161 9.75 -11.38 2.88
N LYS A 162 10.97 -11.83 3.23
CA LYS A 162 11.55 -13.06 2.66
C LYS A 162 10.60 -14.25 2.82
N ASN A 163 10.05 -14.42 4.03
CA ASN A 163 9.14 -15.52 4.32
C ASN A 163 7.83 -15.42 3.52
N LEU A 164 7.22 -14.23 3.47
CA LEU A 164 5.95 -14.01 2.76
C LEU A 164 6.09 -14.23 1.26
N VAL A 165 7.12 -13.67 0.64
CA VAL A 165 7.41 -13.91 -0.78
C VAL A 165 7.68 -15.39 -1.03
N GLY A 166 8.38 -16.07 -0.11
CA GLY A 166 8.61 -17.51 -0.14
C GLY A 166 7.35 -18.37 0.07
N GLU A 167 6.23 -17.78 0.49
CA GLU A 167 4.90 -18.40 0.55
C GLU A 167 3.98 -17.93 -0.59
N GLY A 168 4.50 -17.20 -1.57
CA GLY A 168 3.73 -16.76 -2.72
C GLY A 168 2.90 -15.50 -2.48
N ILE A 169 3.25 -14.67 -1.48
CA ILE A 169 2.54 -13.43 -1.13
C ILE A 169 3.24 -12.22 -1.75
N SER A 170 2.50 -11.43 -2.50
CA SER A 170 2.96 -10.13 -3.02
C SER A 170 3.03 -9.08 -1.90
N VAL A 171 4.08 -8.26 -1.88
CA VAL A 171 4.39 -7.38 -0.74
C VAL A 171 4.60 -5.92 -1.16
N ASN A 172 4.27 -5.00 -0.25
CA ASN A 172 4.67 -3.61 -0.30
C ASN A 172 5.52 -3.31 0.95
N VAL A 173 6.83 -3.15 0.79
CA VAL A 173 7.69 -2.77 1.90
C VAL A 173 7.53 -1.29 2.18
N THR A 174 7.19 -0.91 3.40
CA THR A 174 6.87 0.49 3.75
C THR A 174 7.82 1.06 4.80
N LEU A 175 7.76 2.37 5.01
CA LEU A 175 8.64 3.10 5.93
C LEU A 175 10.13 2.93 5.61
N LEU A 176 10.47 2.84 4.33
CA LEU A 176 11.86 2.89 3.91
C LEU A 176 12.33 4.35 3.85
N PHE A 177 13.50 4.62 4.43
CA PHE A 177 14.12 5.94 4.45
C PHE A 177 15.56 5.93 3.93
N SER A 178 16.26 4.78 3.95
CA SER A 178 17.66 4.71 3.54
C SER A 178 17.87 3.82 2.33
N PRO A 179 18.92 4.08 1.53
CA PRO A 179 19.36 3.20 0.44
C PRO A 179 19.71 1.80 0.95
N GLU A 180 20.30 1.69 2.15
CA GLU A 180 20.69 0.40 2.73
C GLU A 180 19.46 -0.44 3.11
N LEU A 181 18.42 0.14 3.71
CA LEU A 181 17.18 -0.59 3.98
C LEU A 181 16.49 -1.03 2.70
N TYR A 182 16.51 -0.20 1.65
CA TYR A 182 16.01 -0.59 0.34
C TYR A 182 16.80 -1.80 -0.22
N ARG A 183 18.14 -1.74 -0.19
CA ARG A 183 19.00 -2.84 -0.66
C ARG A 183 18.67 -4.16 0.05
N ARG A 184 18.54 -4.12 1.36
CA ARG A 184 18.21 -5.30 2.17
C ARG A 184 16.81 -5.84 1.89
N SER A 185 15.84 -4.95 1.69
CA SER A 185 14.50 -5.31 1.27
C SER A 185 14.49 -6.01 -0.10
N ALA A 186 15.23 -5.47 -1.07
CA ALA A 186 15.35 -6.04 -2.39
C ALA A 186 16.00 -7.43 -2.38
N LEU A 187 17.06 -7.61 -1.58
CA LEU A 187 17.70 -8.92 -1.40
C LEU A 187 16.77 -9.92 -0.75
N ALA A 188 16.03 -9.53 0.30
CA ALA A 188 15.04 -10.39 0.95
C ALA A 188 13.90 -10.80 -0.02
N TYR A 189 13.47 -9.88 -0.89
CA TYR A 189 12.52 -10.18 -1.95
C TYR A 189 13.06 -11.20 -2.95
N ILE A 190 14.30 -11.04 -3.42
CA ILE A 190 14.98 -11.98 -4.35
C ILE A 190 15.09 -13.37 -3.71
N GLU A 191 15.58 -13.44 -2.47
CA GLU A 191 15.70 -14.71 -1.73
C GLU A 191 14.33 -15.39 -1.51
N GLY A 192 13.30 -14.58 -1.28
CA GLY A 192 11.91 -15.07 -1.17
C GLY A 192 11.42 -15.66 -2.49
N LEU A 193 11.67 -15.00 -3.63
CA LEU A 193 11.34 -15.53 -4.96
C LEU A 193 12.05 -16.85 -5.25
N GLU A 194 13.33 -16.97 -4.91
CA GLU A 194 14.10 -18.22 -5.05
C GLU A 194 13.48 -19.34 -4.21
N SER A 195 13.10 -19.03 -2.97
CA SER A 195 12.41 -19.99 -2.08
C SER A 195 11.06 -20.42 -2.65
N TRP A 196 10.25 -19.47 -3.16
CA TRP A 196 8.95 -19.76 -3.79
C TRP A 196 9.10 -20.67 -5.01
N MET A 197 10.06 -20.36 -5.87
CA MET A 197 10.38 -21.21 -7.03
C MET A 197 10.90 -22.59 -6.64
N GLY A 198 11.67 -22.68 -5.55
CA GLY A 198 12.14 -23.94 -4.99
C GLY A 198 11.01 -24.86 -4.53
N LYS A 199 9.86 -24.29 -4.14
CA LYS A 199 8.62 -25.00 -3.80
C LYS A 199 7.73 -25.31 -5.03
N GLY A 200 8.18 -24.99 -6.23
CA GLY A 200 7.40 -25.15 -7.47
C GLY A 200 6.46 -24.02 -7.78
N GLY A 201 6.53 -22.88 -7.06
CA GLY A 201 5.72 -21.71 -7.30
C GLY A 201 6.11 -20.95 -8.57
N ASN A 202 5.15 -20.23 -9.13
CA ASN A 202 5.35 -19.41 -10.33
C ASN A 202 5.78 -17.98 -9.94
N PRO A 203 7.03 -17.54 -10.22
CA PRO A 203 7.51 -16.22 -9.82
C PRO A 203 6.80 -15.06 -10.54
N SER A 204 6.17 -15.30 -11.69
CA SER A 204 5.39 -14.27 -12.40
C SER A 204 4.10 -13.85 -11.69
N GLU A 205 3.69 -14.62 -10.68
CA GLU A 205 2.50 -14.31 -9.87
C GLU A 205 2.82 -13.39 -8.69
N ILE A 206 4.12 -13.19 -8.40
CA ILE A 206 4.57 -12.39 -7.27
C ILE A 206 5.02 -11.02 -7.74
N THR A 207 4.55 -10.02 -7.04
CA THR A 207 4.96 -8.63 -7.24
C THR A 207 5.42 -8.01 -5.92
N GLY A 208 6.46 -7.19 -6.01
CA GLY A 208 6.95 -6.41 -4.88
C GLY A 208 7.05 -4.94 -5.25
N VAL A 209 6.72 -4.07 -4.30
CA VAL A 209 7.08 -2.65 -4.34
C VAL A 209 7.74 -2.25 -3.03
N ALA A 210 8.59 -1.22 -3.09
CA ALA A 210 9.36 -0.73 -1.95
C ALA A 210 9.10 0.76 -1.76
N SER A 211 8.29 1.12 -0.74
CA SER A 211 7.82 2.47 -0.47
C SER A 211 8.88 3.29 0.25
N LEU A 212 9.64 4.10 -0.51
CA LEU A 212 10.59 5.09 0.01
C LEU A 212 9.85 6.39 0.33
N PHE A 213 9.98 6.86 1.56
CA PHE A 213 9.33 8.09 2.04
C PHE A 213 10.20 9.30 1.75
N VAL A 214 9.76 10.18 0.83
CA VAL A 214 10.60 11.25 0.29
C VAL A 214 10.51 12.55 1.11
N SER A 215 9.33 13.16 1.23
CA SER A 215 9.21 14.48 1.84
C SER A 215 9.58 14.52 3.32
N ARG A 216 9.47 13.40 4.04
CA ARG A 216 9.87 13.34 5.45
C ARG A 216 11.38 13.52 5.63
N ILE A 217 12.18 13.04 4.67
CA ILE A 217 13.64 13.24 4.67
C ILE A 217 13.95 14.72 4.54
N ASP A 218 13.37 15.40 3.54
CA ASP A 218 13.56 16.83 3.38
C ASP A 218 13.10 17.62 4.61
N THR A 219 11.95 17.30 5.17
CA THR A 219 11.45 17.95 6.41
C THR A 219 12.47 17.83 7.56
N ALA A 220 13.01 16.63 7.77
CA ALA A 220 13.97 16.39 8.86
C ALA A 220 15.33 17.04 8.61
N VAL A 221 15.81 17.01 7.36
CA VAL A 221 17.08 17.64 6.97
C VAL A 221 16.96 19.16 6.99
N ASP A 222 15.91 19.71 6.39
CA ASP A 222 15.68 21.16 6.33
C ASP A 222 15.56 21.79 7.73
N SER A 223 14.92 21.10 8.67
CA SER A 223 14.90 21.55 10.07
C SER A 223 16.30 21.70 10.67
N ARG A 224 17.24 20.80 10.34
CA ARG A 224 18.63 20.88 10.79
C ARG A 224 19.40 21.99 10.05
N LEU A 225 19.15 22.14 8.75
CA LEU A 225 19.74 23.21 7.93
C LEU A 225 19.29 24.59 8.40
N GLU A 226 18.02 24.76 8.75
CA GLU A 226 17.51 26.02 9.31
C GLU A 226 18.16 26.37 10.66
N ARG A 227 18.42 25.36 11.49
CA ARG A 227 19.16 25.57 12.74
C ARG A 227 20.58 26.06 12.48
N ILE A 228 21.30 25.44 11.55
CA ILE A 228 22.65 25.89 11.14
C ILE A 228 22.61 27.34 10.63
N ARG A 229 21.60 27.70 9.84
CA ARG A 229 21.42 29.06 9.33
C ARG A 229 21.17 30.09 10.44
N ALA A 230 20.45 29.71 11.48
CA ALA A 230 20.09 30.60 12.59
C ALA A 230 21.21 30.73 13.62
N GLU A 231 21.99 29.66 13.86
CA GLU A 231 22.97 29.60 14.94
C GLU A 231 24.43 29.84 14.49
N SER A 232 24.72 29.77 13.17
CA SER A 232 26.08 29.94 12.65
C SER A 232 26.46 31.41 12.48
N ASP A 233 27.59 31.81 13.07
CA ASP A 233 28.23 33.09 12.83
C ASP A 233 29.00 33.13 11.49
N ASP A 234 29.16 31.98 10.79
CA ASP A 234 29.85 31.90 9.51
C ASP A 234 28.84 32.05 8.34
N PRO A 235 28.88 33.19 7.60
CA PRO A 235 27.97 33.42 6.47
C PRO A 235 28.13 32.37 5.35
N SER A 236 29.26 31.69 5.26
CA SER A 236 29.50 30.66 4.24
C SER A 236 28.74 29.38 4.53
N LEU A 237 28.67 28.99 5.82
CA LEU A 237 27.86 27.83 6.25
C LEU A 237 26.37 28.11 6.12
N SER A 238 25.94 29.31 6.53
CA SER A 238 24.54 29.73 6.38
C SER A 238 24.09 29.71 4.90
N ARG A 239 24.95 30.18 3.97
CA ARG A 239 24.67 30.11 2.52
C ARG A 239 24.57 28.71 2.01
N LYS A 240 25.54 27.83 2.34
CA LYS A 240 25.54 26.42 1.91
C LYS A 240 24.31 25.69 2.43
N ALA A 241 23.93 25.93 3.69
CA ALA A 241 22.72 25.34 4.26
C ALA A 241 21.45 25.80 3.50
N ALA A 242 21.38 27.07 3.08
CA ALA A 242 20.27 27.55 2.27
C ALA A 242 20.21 26.89 0.87
N GLU A 243 21.37 26.70 0.23
CA GLU A 243 21.46 26.13 -1.13
C GLU A 243 21.07 24.63 -1.23
N ILE A 244 21.22 23.88 -0.10
CA ILE A 244 20.98 22.43 -0.10
C ILE A 244 19.58 22.05 0.35
N ARG A 245 18.75 23.00 0.82
CA ARG A 245 17.36 22.75 1.25
C ARG A 245 16.53 22.10 0.14
N GLY A 246 15.65 21.16 0.51
CA GLY A 246 14.72 20.46 -0.38
C GLY A 246 15.39 19.53 -1.39
N LYS A 247 16.65 19.16 -1.16
CA LYS A 247 17.41 18.29 -2.10
C LYS A 247 17.71 16.90 -1.54
N ALA A 248 17.66 16.72 -0.24
CA ALA A 248 18.05 15.47 0.43
C ALA A 248 17.13 14.30 0.06
N GLY A 249 15.82 14.51 0.05
CA GLY A 249 14.84 13.48 -0.29
C GLY A 249 14.96 13.01 -1.73
N ILE A 250 15.16 13.95 -2.67
CA ILE A 250 15.37 13.64 -4.09
C ILE A 250 16.68 12.91 -4.29
N ALA A 251 17.79 13.40 -3.71
CA ALA A 251 19.10 12.74 -3.80
C ALA A 251 19.06 11.31 -3.22
N ASN A 252 18.34 11.12 -2.13
CA ASN A 252 18.13 9.81 -1.52
C ASN A 252 17.37 8.85 -2.46
N ALA A 253 16.28 9.33 -3.07
CA ALA A 253 15.53 8.56 -4.05
C ALA A 253 16.37 8.20 -5.29
N GLN A 254 17.22 9.10 -5.74
CA GLN A 254 18.16 8.86 -6.84
C GLN A 254 19.16 7.74 -6.52
N LEU A 255 19.68 7.68 -5.28
CA LEU A 255 20.57 6.57 -4.86
C LEU A 255 19.81 5.25 -4.76
N VAL A 256 18.56 5.27 -4.28
CA VAL A 256 17.70 4.08 -4.27
C VAL A 256 17.41 3.60 -5.71
N TYR A 257 17.20 4.53 -6.65
CA TYR A 257 17.00 4.16 -8.04
C TYR A 257 18.26 3.54 -8.68
N GLN A 258 19.45 4.04 -8.36
CA GLN A 258 20.71 3.39 -8.77
C GLN A 258 20.81 1.95 -8.24
N LEU A 259 20.51 1.74 -6.95
CA LEU A 259 20.51 0.40 -6.35
C LEU A 259 19.45 -0.51 -6.99
N PHE A 260 18.30 0.03 -7.37
CA PHE A 260 17.29 -0.72 -8.10
C PHE A 260 17.84 -1.22 -9.45
N GLU A 261 18.47 -0.34 -10.23
CA GLU A 261 19.08 -0.73 -11.51
C GLU A 261 20.21 -1.74 -11.32
N ASP A 262 21.02 -1.58 -10.27
CA ASP A 262 22.14 -2.50 -9.96
C ASP A 262 21.65 -3.89 -9.54
N LEU A 263 20.56 -3.98 -8.78
CA LEU A 263 20.05 -5.25 -8.23
C LEU A 263 19.12 -5.98 -9.21
N PHE A 264 18.30 -5.25 -9.96
CA PHE A 264 17.29 -5.81 -10.85
C PHE A 264 17.63 -5.66 -12.34
N GLY A 265 18.76 -5.05 -12.66
CA GLY A 265 19.29 -4.97 -14.02
C GLY A 265 19.78 -6.33 -14.54
N ASP A 266 20.42 -6.30 -15.72
CA ASP A 266 20.61 -7.48 -16.58
C ASP A 266 21.33 -8.70 -15.94
N ILE A 267 22.25 -8.53 -15.00
CA ILE A 267 23.08 -9.66 -14.54
C ILE A 267 22.56 -10.30 -13.23
N PRO A 268 22.36 -9.57 -12.11
CA PRO A 268 22.01 -10.22 -10.85
C PRO A 268 20.63 -10.88 -10.87
N PHE A 269 19.65 -10.25 -11.50
CA PHE A 269 18.27 -10.70 -11.53
C PHE A 269 17.89 -11.51 -12.78
N SER A 270 18.78 -11.60 -13.78
CA SER A 270 18.46 -12.15 -15.11
C SER A 270 17.97 -13.59 -15.10
N SER A 271 18.45 -14.43 -14.20
CA SER A 271 18.00 -15.82 -14.06
C SER A 271 16.56 -15.93 -13.59
N LEU A 272 16.13 -15.06 -12.68
CA LEU A 272 14.78 -14.96 -12.17
C LEU A 272 13.84 -14.31 -13.20
N ALA A 273 14.31 -13.22 -13.85
CA ALA A 273 13.57 -12.53 -14.91
C ALA A 273 13.25 -13.45 -16.10
N LYS A 274 14.20 -14.31 -16.53
CA LYS A 274 13.97 -15.31 -17.59
C LYS A 274 12.88 -16.33 -17.23
N ARG A 275 12.58 -16.50 -15.94
CA ARG A 275 11.50 -17.34 -15.43
C ARG A 275 10.22 -16.54 -15.15
N GLY A 276 10.17 -15.29 -15.54
CA GLY A 276 9.01 -14.41 -15.42
C GLY A 276 8.90 -13.65 -14.09
N ALA A 277 9.94 -13.65 -13.26
CA ALA A 277 9.92 -12.89 -12.01
C ALA A 277 9.90 -11.37 -12.29
N ASN A 278 9.06 -10.66 -11.51
CA ASN A 278 8.99 -9.21 -11.55
C ASN A 278 10.02 -8.59 -10.58
N PRO A 279 10.65 -7.44 -10.91
CA PRO A 279 11.50 -6.72 -9.98
C PRO A 279 10.67 -6.11 -8.84
N GLN A 280 11.30 -5.87 -7.67
CA GLN A 280 10.71 -5.06 -6.62
C GLN A 280 10.85 -3.58 -6.98
N ARG A 281 9.81 -3.00 -7.56
CA ARG A 281 9.82 -1.61 -8.05
C ARG A 281 9.94 -0.60 -6.91
N PRO A 282 10.82 0.43 -7.02
CA PRO A 282 10.76 1.56 -6.11
C PRO A 282 9.40 2.25 -6.19
N LEU A 283 8.81 2.53 -5.03
CA LEU A 283 7.59 3.28 -4.90
C LEU A 283 7.88 4.55 -4.09
N TRP A 284 7.73 5.70 -4.74
CA TRP A 284 7.90 6.98 -4.08
C TRP A 284 6.65 7.28 -3.28
N ALA A 285 6.81 7.32 -1.96
CA ALA A 285 5.73 7.58 -1.00
C ALA A 285 5.96 8.90 -0.26
N SER A 286 4.89 9.45 0.34
CA SER A 286 4.94 10.75 1.00
C SER A 286 5.44 11.85 0.04
N THR A 287 4.88 11.91 -1.16
CA THR A 287 5.30 12.79 -2.24
C THR A 287 4.53 14.11 -2.30
N GLY A 288 3.57 14.31 -1.39
CA GLY A 288 2.97 15.63 -1.15
C GLY A 288 3.96 16.54 -0.42
N THR A 289 4.19 17.73 -0.97
CA THR A 289 5.09 18.76 -0.42
C THR A 289 4.55 19.28 0.92
N LYS A 290 5.42 19.43 1.91
CA LYS A 290 5.07 19.90 3.26
C LYS A 290 5.46 21.37 3.48
N ASN A 291 6.54 21.80 2.85
CA ASN A 291 7.03 23.18 2.92
C ASN A 291 6.34 24.01 1.85
N PRO A 292 5.65 25.12 2.22
CA PRO A 292 4.96 25.99 1.26
C PRO A 292 5.90 26.74 0.29
N ASP A 293 7.21 26.81 0.59
CA ASP A 293 8.19 27.41 -0.29
C ASP A 293 8.54 26.52 -1.50
N TYR A 294 8.13 25.23 -1.47
CA TYR A 294 8.40 24.28 -2.54
C TYR A 294 7.17 24.09 -3.43
N SER A 295 7.40 23.82 -4.72
CA SER A 295 6.33 23.45 -5.63
C SER A 295 5.54 22.25 -5.08
N ASP A 296 4.22 22.33 -5.15
CA ASP A 296 3.32 21.25 -4.70
C ASP A 296 3.40 19.99 -5.56
N VAL A 297 4.06 20.05 -6.73
CA VAL A 297 4.38 18.94 -7.63
C VAL A 297 5.87 18.55 -7.66
N LEU A 298 6.68 19.12 -6.75
CA LEU A 298 8.13 18.96 -6.71
C LEU A 298 8.57 17.48 -6.85
N TYR A 299 8.05 16.61 -5.99
CA TYR A 299 8.53 15.23 -5.93
C TYR A 299 8.01 14.39 -7.09
N ILE A 300 6.79 14.64 -7.58
CA ILE A 300 6.31 13.91 -8.75
C ILE A 300 7.14 14.27 -9.99
N GLU A 301 7.45 15.54 -10.22
CA GLU A 301 8.25 15.96 -11.37
C GLU A 301 9.71 15.51 -11.31
N ARG A 302 10.31 15.46 -10.11
CA ARG A 302 11.75 15.17 -9.94
C ARG A 302 12.08 13.69 -9.83
N LEU A 303 11.08 12.80 -9.72
CA LEU A 303 11.27 11.38 -9.49
C LEU A 303 10.70 10.50 -10.62
N ILE A 304 10.50 11.05 -11.81
CA ILE A 304 10.02 10.30 -12.97
C ILE A 304 11.15 9.42 -13.52
N GLY A 305 10.92 8.12 -13.53
CA GLY A 305 11.88 7.12 -14.04
C GLY A 305 11.22 5.80 -14.38
N ALA A 306 11.90 4.99 -15.19
CA ALA A 306 11.42 3.69 -15.63
C ALA A 306 11.24 2.72 -14.44
N ASP A 307 10.25 1.85 -14.53
CA ASP A 307 9.93 0.83 -13.54
C ASP A 307 9.75 1.36 -12.12
N THR A 308 9.20 2.57 -11.98
CA THR A 308 8.89 3.18 -10.69
C THR A 308 7.39 3.37 -10.49
N VAL A 309 7.00 3.54 -9.24
CA VAL A 309 5.64 3.90 -8.83
C VAL A 309 5.71 5.20 -8.02
N ASN A 310 4.73 6.07 -8.17
CA ASN A 310 4.57 7.22 -7.31
C ASN A 310 3.16 7.19 -6.71
N THR A 311 3.05 7.07 -5.38
CA THR A 311 1.77 7.13 -4.68
C THR A 311 1.61 8.50 -4.02
N LEU A 312 0.52 9.18 -4.34
CA LEU A 312 0.34 10.58 -3.99
C LEU A 312 -1.07 10.88 -3.47
N PRO A 313 -1.22 11.92 -2.64
CA PRO A 313 -2.53 12.42 -2.25
C PRO A 313 -3.32 12.92 -3.47
N LEU A 314 -4.64 12.82 -3.41
CA LEU A 314 -5.52 13.29 -4.48
C LEU A 314 -5.31 14.79 -4.81
N SER A 315 -4.98 15.62 -3.81
CA SER A 315 -4.65 17.03 -4.02
C SER A 315 -3.39 17.22 -4.87
N THR A 316 -2.32 16.46 -4.61
CA THR A 316 -1.09 16.49 -5.41
C THR A 316 -1.34 15.96 -6.82
N PHE A 317 -2.19 14.94 -6.96
CA PHE A 317 -2.59 14.43 -8.28
C PHE A 317 -3.30 15.52 -9.11
N ARG A 318 -4.27 16.21 -8.50
CA ARG A 318 -4.98 17.31 -9.18
C ARG A 318 -4.03 18.46 -9.55
N ALA A 319 -3.12 18.87 -8.67
CA ALA A 319 -2.10 19.86 -8.96
C ALA A 319 -1.19 19.43 -10.13
N PHE A 320 -0.80 18.15 -10.17
CA PHE A 320 -0.02 17.62 -11.28
C PHE A 320 -0.79 17.64 -12.60
N LEU A 321 -2.07 17.31 -12.62
CA LEU A 321 -2.90 17.42 -13.82
C LEU A 321 -2.99 18.87 -14.33
N ASP A 322 -3.09 19.81 -13.42
CA ASP A 322 -3.21 21.25 -13.75
C ASP A 322 -1.89 21.79 -14.34
N HIS A 323 -0.82 21.80 -13.58
CA HIS A 323 0.41 22.49 -13.97
C HIS A 323 1.69 21.63 -13.97
N GLY A 324 1.62 20.34 -13.59
CA GLY A 324 2.79 19.47 -13.58
C GLY A 324 3.38 19.19 -14.96
N LYS A 325 4.68 18.90 -15.02
CA LYS A 325 5.44 18.60 -16.23
C LYS A 325 5.97 17.17 -16.22
N VAL A 326 6.01 16.55 -17.38
CA VAL A 326 6.50 15.19 -17.56
C VAL A 326 7.83 15.21 -18.27
N GLU A 327 8.91 15.05 -17.49
CA GLU A 327 10.26 14.89 -18.00
C GLU A 327 10.94 13.74 -17.24
N ARG A 328 11.68 12.84 -17.91
CA ARG A 328 12.53 11.88 -17.22
C ARG A 328 13.55 12.62 -16.36
N SER A 329 13.51 12.42 -15.06
CA SER A 329 14.22 13.31 -14.13
C SER A 329 15.02 12.60 -13.05
N ILE A 330 14.67 11.36 -12.70
CA ILE A 330 15.32 10.63 -11.60
C ILE A 330 16.80 10.44 -11.78
N ASP A 331 17.26 10.21 -13.01
CA ASP A 331 18.66 9.98 -13.39
C ASP A 331 19.29 11.13 -14.19
N ARG A 332 18.62 12.30 -14.21
CA ARG A 332 19.08 13.48 -14.97
C ARG A 332 20.51 13.90 -14.61
N TYR A 333 20.93 13.73 -13.37
CA TYR A 333 22.30 14.04 -12.91
C TYR A 333 23.40 13.27 -13.68
N ARG A 334 23.08 12.18 -14.38
CA ARG A 334 24.04 11.38 -15.14
C ARG A 334 24.47 12.06 -16.45
N PHE A 335 23.68 12.96 -16.98
CA PHE A 335 23.90 13.59 -18.30
C PHE A 335 23.69 15.11 -18.31
N ASP A 336 23.23 15.74 -17.22
CA ASP A 336 23.12 17.19 -17.06
C ASP A 336 24.02 17.65 -15.90
N LEU A 337 25.19 18.23 -16.23
CA LEU A 337 26.13 18.73 -15.24
C LEU A 337 25.60 19.84 -14.34
N ARG A 338 24.44 20.43 -14.68
CA ARG A 338 23.76 21.43 -13.86
C ARG A 338 22.81 20.81 -12.86
N ALA A 339 22.50 19.51 -12.99
CA ALA A 339 21.69 18.80 -12.03
C ALA A 339 22.53 18.45 -10.79
N ASP A 340 21.89 18.50 -9.63
CA ASP A 340 22.53 18.09 -8.39
C ASP A 340 22.85 16.59 -8.43
N HIS A 341 24.12 16.24 -8.24
CA HIS A 341 24.54 14.86 -8.14
C HIS A 341 24.28 14.34 -6.71
N PRO A 342 23.62 13.18 -6.51
CA PRO A 342 23.20 12.74 -5.20
C PRO A 342 24.36 12.61 -4.19
N GLN A 343 25.53 12.11 -4.61
CA GLN A 343 26.70 12.03 -3.74
C GLN A 343 27.25 13.42 -3.37
N SER A 344 27.11 14.43 -4.25
CA SER A 344 27.49 15.81 -3.92
C SER A 344 26.57 16.40 -2.86
N VAL A 345 25.24 16.15 -2.97
CA VAL A 345 24.26 16.56 -1.96
C VAL A 345 24.62 15.95 -0.60
N PHE A 346 24.89 14.64 -0.56
CA PHE A 346 25.26 13.95 0.67
C PHE A 346 26.60 14.42 1.24
N GLY A 347 27.59 14.68 0.40
CA GLY A 347 28.87 15.26 0.81
C GLY A 347 28.73 16.65 1.44
N GLN A 348 27.84 17.49 0.89
CA GLN A 348 27.54 18.82 1.45
C GLN A 348 26.80 18.72 2.79
N LEU A 349 25.85 17.79 2.94
CA LEU A 349 25.19 17.54 4.21
C LEU A 349 26.17 17.06 5.28
N ALA A 350 27.05 16.13 4.93
CA ALA A 350 28.10 15.65 5.83
C ALA A 350 29.07 16.78 6.23
N PHE A 351 29.47 17.67 5.29
CA PHE A 351 30.28 18.84 5.57
C PHE A 351 29.59 19.80 6.56
N LEU A 352 28.28 19.92 6.50
CA LEU A 352 27.45 20.71 7.43
C LEU A 352 27.21 19.98 8.76
N GLY A 353 27.80 18.81 8.99
CA GLY A 353 27.64 18.02 10.22
C GLY A 353 26.30 17.28 10.33
N ILE A 354 25.57 17.14 9.21
CA ILE A 354 24.30 16.42 9.17
C ILE A 354 24.57 14.94 8.90
N ASN A 355 24.30 14.09 9.89
CA ASN A 355 24.37 12.63 9.77
C ASN A 355 23.02 12.08 9.29
N LEU A 356 22.97 11.59 8.06
CA LEU A 356 21.76 11.03 7.46
C LEU A 356 21.34 9.69 8.10
N GLU A 357 22.30 8.87 8.56
CA GLU A 357 21.98 7.59 9.20
C GLU A 357 21.18 7.78 10.51
N ASP A 358 21.48 8.81 11.27
CA ASP A 358 20.70 9.13 12.48
C ASP A 358 19.30 9.61 12.09
N ILE A 359 19.20 10.41 11.00
CA ILE A 359 17.90 10.88 10.47
C ILE A 359 17.05 9.69 10.02
N TYR A 360 17.61 8.73 9.30
CA TYR A 360 16.87 7.55 8.83
C TYR A 360 16.34 6.70 9.97
N LYS A 361 17.14 6.47 11.02
CA LYS A 361 16.73 5.74 12.23
C LYS A 361 15.62 6.46 12.98
N ASP A 362 15.75 7.78 13.14
CA ASP A 362 14.74 8.61 13.79
C ASP A 362 13.42 8.57 13.00
N LEU A 363 13.48 8.75 11.67
CA LEU A 363 12.29 8.74 10.81
C LEU A 363 11.58 7.38 10.78
N LEU A 364 12.33 6.27 10.83
CA LEU A 364 11.72 4.93 10.92
C LEU A 364 10.99 4.76 12.26
N ARG A 365 11.65 5.11 13.37
CA ARG A 365 11.05 5.06 14.71
C ARG A 365 9.80 5.94 14.81
N GLU A 366 9.88 7.19 14.35
CA GLU A 366 8.78 8.13 14.34
C GLU A 366 7.65 7.69 13.40
N GLY A 367 8.00 7.10 12.27
CA GLY A 367 7.04 6.55 11.30
C GLY A 367 6.21 5.43 11.89
N ILE A 368 6.85 4.46 12.56
CA ILE A 368 6.17 3.37 13.26
C ILE A 368 5.28 3.92 14.37
N ALA A 369 5.81 4.81 15.22
CA ALA A 369 5.05 5.41 16.31
C ALA A 369 3.84 6.22 15.81
N SER A 370 3.99 6.95 14.69
CA SER A 370 2.88 7.69 14.07
C SER A 370 1.78 6.76 13.56
N PHE A 371 2.13 5.64 12.94
CA PHE A 371 1.16 4.67 12.46
C PHE A 371 0.46 3.92 13.60
N ASP A 372 1.19 3.59 14.68
CA ASP A 372 0.62 2.99 15.88
C ASP A 372 -0.36 3.95 16.59
N LEU A 373 -0.03 5.24 16.65
CA LEU A 373 -0.94 6.27 17.14
C LEU A 373 -2.20 6.39 16.25
N SER A 374 -2.04 6.42 14.92
CA SER A 374 -3.19 6.46 14.00
C SER A 374 -4.07 5.21 14.13
N TRP A 375 -3.47 4.04 14.35
CA TRP A 375 -4.23 2.82 14.63
C TRP A 375 -5.01 2.91 15.95
N THR A 376 -4.35 3.36 17.00
CA THR A 376 -4.98 3.57 18.32
C THR A 376 -6.14 4.57 18.22
N ASN A 377 -5.97 5.65 17.48
CA ASN A 377 -7.02 6.63 17.23
C ASN A 377 -8.18 6.03 16.42
N LEU A 378 -7.87 5.25 15.38
CA LEU A 378 -8.89 4.54 14.59
C LEU A 378 -9.73 3.63 15.48
N VAL A 379 -9.11 2.76 16.27
CA VAL A 379 -9.83 1.83 17.17
C VAL A 379 -10.66 2.61 18.20
N SER A 380 -10.10 3.65 18.81
CA SER A 380 -10.77 4.44 19.84
C SER A 380 -11.94 5.26 19.28
N SER A 381 -11.77 5.90 18.12
CA SER A 381 -12.82 6.69 17.48
C SER A 381 -13.93 5.80 16.91
N PHE A 382 -13.55 4.65 16.36
CA PHE A 382 -14.50 3.64 15.92
C PHE A 382 -15.33 3.08 17.11
N GLY A 383 -14.69 2.77 18.23
CA GLY A 383 -15.38 2.32 19.44
C GLY A 383 -16.44 3.32 19.91
N ARG A 384 -16.10 4.62 19.97
CA ARG A 384 -17.09 5.67 20.31
C ARG A 384 -18.24 5.72 19.30
N LYS A 385 -17.93 5.69 18.02
CA LYS A 385 -18.92 5.68 16.94
C LYS A 385 -19.87 4.48 17.04
N ALA A 386 -19.34 3.29 17.30
CA ALA A 386 -20.12 2.07 17.48
C ALA A 386 -21.08 2.18 18.68
N GLU A 387 -20.63 2.75 19.82
CA GLU A 387 -21.49 2.98 20.98
C GLU A 387 -22.58 4.03 20.72
N GLU A 388 -22.28 5.10 20.00
CA GLU A 388 -23.26 6.12 19.59
C GLU A 388 -24.35 5.51 18.71
N ILE A 389 -23.97 4.72 17.71
CA ILE A 389 -24.90 4.02 16.81
C ILE A 389 -25.77 3.05 17.59
N LYS A 390 -25.18 2.24 18.48
CA LYS A 390 -25.90 1.30 19.35
C LYS A 390 -26.92 2.01 20.25
N GLY A 391 -26.51 3.15 20.84
CA GLY A 391 -27.39 3.99 21.66
C GLY A 391 -28.54 4.59 20.87
N ALA A 392 -28.34 4.97 19.62
CA ALA A 392 -29.36 5.49 18.73
C ALA A 392 -30.31 4.39 18.23
N THR A 393 -29.81 3.19 17.97
CA THR A 393 -30.66 2.02 17.58
C THR A 393 -31.57 1.59 18.72
N ASN A 394 -31.06 1.57 19.94
CA ASN A 394 -31.85 1.22 21.13
C ASN A 394 -32.96 2.26 21.47
N LYS A 395 -32.85 3.50 21.01
CA LYS A 395 -33.86 4.56 21.20
C LYS A 395 -34.93 4.58 20.10
N ARG A 396 -34.76 3.84 19.00
CA ARG A 396 -35.80 3.71 17.98
C ARG A 396 -36.91 2.79 18.54
N PRO A 397 -38.20 3.21 18.51
CA PRO A 397 -39.30 2.32 18.86
C PRO A 397 -39.22 1.09 17.92
N PRO A 398 -39.62 -0.12 18.44
CA PRO A 398 -39.63 -1.31 17.61
C PRO A 398 -40.41 -1.00 16.34
N LYS A 399 -39.84 -1.29 15.17
CA LYS A 399 -40.57 -1.22 13.91
C LYS A 399 -41.78 -2.10 14.09
N ASN A 400 -42.97 -1.49 14.28
CA ASN A 400 -44.24 -2.21 14.23
C ASN A 400 -44.23 -2.96 12.89
N LEU A 401 -43.96 -4.26 12.94
CA LEU A 401 -44.33 -5.17 11.88
C LEU A 401 -45.85 -5.12 11.83
N ASN A 402 -46.37 -4.21 11.02
CA ASN A 402 -47.73 -4.24 10.58
C ASN A 402 -47.88 -5.50 9.72
N LEU A 403 -48.02 -6.65 10.38
CA LEU A 403 -48.56 -7.85 9.77
C LEU A 403 -50.00 -7.52 9.42
N GLY A 404 -50.18 -6.82 8.31
CA GLY A 404 -51.46 -6.68 7.63
C GLY A 404 -51.94 -8.06 7.26
N LEU A 405 -52.65 -8.70 8.18
CA LEU A 405 -53.47 -9.87 7.86
C LEU A 405 -54.56 -9.39 6.88
N PRO A 406 -54.62 -9.90 5.66
CA PRO A 406 -55.77 -9.64 4.81
C PRO A 406 -56.97 -10.34 5.44
N SER A 407 -58.02 -9.58 5.67
CA SER A 407 -59.35 -10.08 6.09
C SER A 407 -59.78 -11.22 5.15
N ALA A 408 -60.09 -12.37 5.75
CA ALA A 408 -60.55 -13.55 5.09
C ALA A 408 -61.92 -13.31 4.44
N GLU A 409 -61.97 -13.13 3.12
CA GLU A 409 -63.17 -13.44 2.36
C GLU A 409 -63.14 -14.90 1.89
N LYS A 410 -64.08 -15.65 2.37
CA LYS A 410 -64.34 -17.04 1.99
C LYS A 410 -64.74 -17.12 0.53
N LYS A 411 -63.91 -17.71 -0.32
CA LYS A 411 -64.39 -18.47 -1.49
C LYS A 411 -63.47 -19.68 -1.67
N GLY A 412 -64.15 -20.87 -1.59
CA GLY A 412 -63.53 -22.16 -1.69
C GLY A 412 -63.00 -22.48 -3.08
N LEU A 413 -61.81 -23.08 -3.10
CA LEU A 413 -61.39 -23.98 -4.18
C LEU A 413 -60.29 -24.92 -3.63
N SER A 414 -60.47 -26.18 -3.94
CA SER A 414 -59.73 -27.38 -3.52
C SER A 414 -58.23 -27.35 -3.89
N PRO A 415 -57.33 -27.97 -3.12
CA PRO A 415 -55.92 -27.93 -3.38
C PRO A 415 -55.51 -29.05 -4.39
N LYS A 416 -54.93 -28.68 -5.50
CA LYS A 416 -54.11 -29.60 -6.29
C LYS A 416 -52.68 -29.53 -5.81
N ARG A 417 -52.21 -30.67 -5.30
CA ARG A 417 -50.82 -30.93 -4.94
C ARG A 417 -49.99 -31.12 -6.24
N GLU A 418 -49.08 -30.21 -6.54
CA GLU A 418 -47.92 -30.48 -7.39
C GLU A 418 -46.65 -30.52 -6.56
N ARG A 419 -46.00 -31.68 -6.61
CA ARG A 419 -44.67 -31.93 -5.97
C ARG A 419 -43.61 -31.52 -6.96
N LEU A 420 -42.76 -30.56 -6.61
CA LEU A 420 -41.51 -30.33 -7.31
C LEU A 420 -40.39 -31.18 -6.64
N PRO A 421 -39.47 -31.76 -7.43
CA PRO A 421 -38.48 -32.71 -6.88
C PRO A 421 -37.29 -31.98 -6.25
N PHE A 422 -36.97 -32.44 -5.05
CA PHE A 422 -35.78 -32.11 -4.29
C PHE A 422 -34.55 -32.75 -4.99
N ARG A 423 -33.60 -31.96 -5.45
CA ARG A 423 -32.29 -32.47 -5.86
C ARG A 423 -31.36 -32.48 -4.67
N ALA A 424 -31.02 -33.69 -4.24
CA ALA A 424 -30.10 -33.94 -3.14
C ALA A 424 -28.66 -33.54 -3.51
N GLY A 425 -27.99 -32.91 -2.56
CA GLY A 425 -26.59 -32.50 -2.64
C GLY A 425 -25.63 -33.67 -2.73
N ARG A 426 -24.53 -33.44 -3.41
CA ARG A 426 -23.40 -34.37 -3.50
C ARG A 426 -22.71 -34.49 -2.13
N ARG A 427 -22.56 -35.73 -1.67
CA ARG A 427 -21.75 -36.08 -0.50
C ARG A 427 -20.26 -35.95 -0.86
N LEU A 428 -19.52 -35.28 -0.01
CA LEU A 428 -18.07 -35.30 0.01
C LEU A 428 -17.64 -36.65 0.61
N SER A 429 -16.74 -37.35 -0.07
CA SER A 429 -16.13 -38.60 0.40
C SER A 429 -15.06 -38.30 1.48
N PRO A 430 -14.92 -39.15 2.49
CA PRO A 430 -13.90 -38.97 3.53
C PRO A 430 -12.50 -39.37 3.05
N CYS A 431 -11.50 -38.66 3.57
CA CYS A 431 -10.08 -38.88 3.42
C CYS A 431 -9.67 -40.21 4.10
N PRO A 432 -8.74 -41.02 3.54
CA PRO A 432 -8.29 -42.22 4.18
C PRO A 432 -7.31 -41.93 5.31
N GLU A 433 -7.50 -42.63 6.42
CA GLU A 433 -6.62 -42.67 7.58
C GLU A 433 -5.23 -43.24 7.22
N ALA A 434 -4.19 -42.58 7.74
CA ALA A 434 -2.81 -43.06 7.66
C ALA A 434 -2.58 -44.20 8.67
N GLU A 435 -2.28 -45.39 8.18
CA GLU A 435 -1.82 -46.52 8.96
C GLU A 435 -0.47 -46.24 9.62
N ARG A 436 -0.42 -46.53 10.93
CA ARG A 436 0.81 -46.62 11.73
C ARG A 436 1.51 -47.92 11.41
N GLY A 437 2.68 -47.83 10.82
CA GLY A 437 3.61 -48.95 10.60
C GLY A 437 4.86 -48.79 11.45
N SER A 438 4.94 -49.64 12.42
CA SER A 438 6.02 -50.10 13.29
C SER A 438 7.46 -49.97 12.77
N ASP A 439 8.32 -49.58 13.73
CA ASP A 439 9.78 -49.75 13.80
C ASP A 439 10.26 -51.19 13.52
N PRO A 440 11.44 -51.34 12.91
CA PRO A 440 12.43 -52.21 13.54
C PRO A 440 13.90 -51.74 13.44
N LYS A 441 14.53 -51.76 14.64
CA LYS A 441 15.87 -52.28 14.99
C LYS A 441 17.09 -52.09 14.07
N GLU A 442 18.04 -51.48 14.74
CA GLU A 442 19.51 -51.70 14.73
C GLU A 442 20.07 -52.77 13.79
N SER A 443 21.13 -52.42 13.04
CA SER A 443 22.31 -53.27 12.93
C SER A 443 23.55 -52.39 12.61
N ARG A 444 24.55 -52.61 13.43
CA ARG A 444 25.94 -52.15 13.35
C ARG A 444 26.66 -52.77 12.14
N GLY A 445 27.65 -52.05 11.62
CA GLY A 445 28.67 -52.64 10.73
C GLY A 445 29.61 -51.58 10.17
N ARG A 446 30.79 -51.57 10.74
CA ARG A 446 32.08 -51.00 10.32
C ARG A 446 32.35 -51.21 8.81
N GLU A 447 32.87 -50.19 8.15
CA GLU A 447 34.27 -49.99 7.71
C GLU A 447 34.46 -48.57 7.23
#